data_6cb34eaf629a6ae601beee6c02d3f483
#
_entry.id   6cb34eaf629a6ae601beee6c02d3f483
#
_cell.length_a   1.000
_cell.length_b   1.000
_cell.length_c   1.000
_cell.angle_alpha   90.00
_cell.angle_beta   90.00
_cell.angle_gamma   90.00
#
_symmetry.space_group_name_H-M   'P 1'
#
loop_
_entity.id
_entity.type
_entity.pdbx_description
1 polymer ?
#
loop_
_entity_poly.entity_id
_entity_poly.type
_entity_poly.pdbx_seq_one_letter_code
_entity_poly.pdbx_strand_id
1 'polypeptide(L)'
;YPDTCPIFSATARKAVSNHYETLGVPRDASQEDIKRAYRRLARKLHPDVAGPGKAEEFKAVNEAYAVLSDEESRRMYDLGGDDALHGSGMPSGFGAFSDIFESFFGGVRTGPAPRGRRGQDALVSLALELEDVVFGAEKEISHTLPVECPTCHGSCAAPGTEPVACRECGGTGSVQRVANSILGQMVTQTVCPACRGHGTVIVTPCSECAGEGRVRATRNVTVRVPAGVEDGMRIRLSGQGEAGVEGGGPGDLFVEVRVKEDRVFQRDGDDLVCEIEVPMTASALGCSLDVETFDGRRTIDVEPGTDSGHVISLKGLGVGRLNRPGRGDLKVVVEVKTPSKVDDAQRALLQQLAKLRGEELPAARVVQHSSSFFSKLRERIRS
;
A
#
# COMPACT_ATOMS: atom_id res chain seq x y z
N TYR A 1 -71.13 37.86 -0.05
CA TYR A 1 -71.60 36.82 0.87
C TYR A 1 -71.44 35.47 0.26
N PRO A 2 -71.21 34.47 1.08
CA PRO A 2 -69.98 34.06 1.79
C PRO A 2 -69.61 32.67 1.22
N ASP A 3 -68.60 31.97 1.55
CA ASP A 3 -68.32 31.22 2.75
C ASP A 3 -67.15 30.30 2.58
N THR A 4 -66.43 30.28 3.65
CA THR A 4 -65.82 29.11 4.33
C THR A 4 -64.80 28.26 3.58
N CYS A 5 -63.58 28.50 3.95
CA CYS A 5 -62.49 27.52 4.09
C CYS A 5 -62.88 26.37 4.99
N PRO A 6 -62.40 25.16 4.75
CA PRO A 6 -61.79 24.45 5.84
C PRO A 6 -60.37 23.98 5.51
N ILE A 7 -59.52 24.27 6.45
CA ILE A 7 -58.22 23.74 6.74
C ILE A 7 -58.27 22.22 6.77
N PHE A 8 -57.55 21.54 5.84
CA PHE A 8 -57.12 20.18 6.07
C PHE A 8 -55.60 20.14 6.11
N SER A 9 -55.12 20.05 7.31
CA SER A 9 -53.77 19.66 7.65
C SER A 9 -53.49 18.28 7.07
N ALA A 10 -52.77 18.21 5.98
CA ALA A 10 -52.20 16.97 5.48
C ALA A 10 -50.82 16.80 6.12
N THR A 11 -50.78 16.14 7.26
CA THR A 11 -49.59 15.47 7.74
C THR A 11 -49.09 14.51 6.63
N ALA A 12 -48.02 14.88 5.95
CA ALA A 12 -47.35 14.04 5.01
C ALA A 12 -46.81 12.77 5.74
N ARG A 13 -47.57 11.70 5.66
CA ARG A 13 -47.01 10.36 5.92
C ARG A 13 -45.93 10.14 4.88
N LYS A 14 -44.70 10.02 5.36
CA LYS A 14 -43.52 9.59 4.56
C LYS A 14 -43.96 8.27 3.92
N ALA A 15 -44.14 8.27 2.60
CA ALA A 15 -44.48 7.07 1.85
C ALA A 15 -43.31 6.10 2.02
N VAL A 16 -43.59 4.92 2.57
CA VAL A 16 -42.65 3.79 2.62
C VAL A 16 -42.34 3.43 1.17
N SER A 17 -41.15 3.76 0.69
CA SER A 17 -40.76 3.49 -0.68
C SER A 17 -40.55 1.99 -0.82
N ASN A 18 -41.28 1.37 -1.76
CA ASN A 18 -41.19 -0.05 -2.08
C ASN A 18 -39.77 -0.33 -2.66
N HIS A 19 -39.05 -1.32 -2.14
CA HIS A 19 -37.71 -1.67 -2.58
C HIS A 19 -37.60 -1.92 -4.09
N TYR A 20 -38.64 -2.46 -4.72
CA TYR A 20 -38.71 -2.63 -6.17
C TYR A 20 -38.76 -1.30 -6.91
N GLU A 21 -39.50 -0.34 -6.40
CA GLU A 21 -39.58 1.03 -6.94
C GLU A 21 -38.26 1.78 -6.78
N THR A 22 -37.56 1.57 -5.64
CA THR A 22 -36.27 2.17 -5.36
C THR A 22 -35.21 1.69 -6.35
N LEU A 23 -35.22 0.42 -6.75
CA LEU A 23 -34.34 -0.11 -7.79
C LEU A 23 -34.88 0.11 -9.21
N GLY A 24 -36.12 0.54 -9.36
CA GLY A 24 -36.77 0.75 -10.67
C GLY A 24 -36.96 -0.55 -11.45
N VAL A 25 -37.34 -1.63 -10.75
CA VAL A 25 -37.61 -2.94 -11.33
C VAL A 25 -39.02 -3.41 -10.98
N PRO A 26 -39.69 -4.21 -11.84
CA PRO A 26 -40.98 -4.77 -11.52
C PRO A 26 -40.84 -5.90 -10.46
N ARG A 27 -41.97 -6.23 -9.77
CA ARG A 27 -41.96 -7.24 -8.69
C ARG A 27 -41.61 -8.64 -9.14
N ASP A 28 -41.80 -8.96 -10.40
CA ASP A 28 -41.46 -10.22 -11.05
C ASP A 28 -40.06 -10.26 -11.68
N ALA A 29 -39.25 -9.22 -11.45
CA ALA A 29 -37.90 -9.12 -11.97
C ALA A 29 -37.00 -10.30 -11.54
N SER A 30 -36.17 -10.78 -12.47
CA SER A 30 -35.21 -11.82 -12.17
C SER A 30 -34.09 -11.30 -11.27
N GLN A 31 -33.36 -12.20 -10.58
CA GLN A 31 -32.20 -11.85 -9.79
C GLN A 31 -31.11 -11.13 -10.61
N GLU A 32 -30.98 -11.48 -11.88
CA GLU A 32 -30.05 -10.82 -12.79
C GLU A 32 -30.47 -9.40 -13.11
N ASP A 33 -31.77 -9.14 -13.27
CA ASP A 33 -32.28 -7.80 -13.53
C ASP A 33 -32.15 -6.87 -12.32
N ILE A 34 -32.41 -7.39 -11.12
CA ILE A 34 -32.17 -6.69 -9.84
C ILE A 34 -30.70 -6.30 -9.72
N LYS A 35 -29.78 -7.24 -9.97
CA LYS A 35 -28.34 -7.00 -9.94
C LYS A 35 -27.87 -5.99 -10.99
N ARG A 36 -28.47 -6.02 -12.17
CA ARG A 36 -28.19 -5.07 -13.26
C ARG A 36 -28.68 -3.67 -12.92
N ALA A 37 -29.90 -3.57 -12.38
CA ALA A 37 -30.47 -2.29 -11.95
C ALA A 37 -29.65 -1.65 -10.83
N TYR A 38 -29.25 -2.42 -9.81
CA TYR A 38 -28.39 -1.97 -8.74
C TYR A 38 -27.06 -1.42 -9.26
N ARG A 39 -26.35 -2.17 -10.11
CA ARG A 39 -25.05 -1.74 -10.67
C ARG A 39 -25.17 -0.43 -11.45
N ARG A 40 -26.26 -0.23 -12.15
CA ARG A 40 -26.54 1.02 -12.90
C ARG A 40 -26.75 2.20 -11.96
N LEU A 41 -27.57 2.03 -10.92
CA LEU A 41 -27.88 3.07 -9.93
C LEU A 41 -26.67 3.36 -9.03
N ALA A 42 -25.96 2.35 -8.58
CA ALA A 42 -24.76 2.50 -7.75
C ALA A 42 -23.67 3.33 -8.45
N ARG A 43 -23.43 3.12 -9.75
CA ARG A 43 -22.50 3.95 -10.53
C ARG A 43 -22.97 5.41 -10.67
N LYS A 44 -24.29 5.61 -10.80
CA LYS A 44 -24.85 6.96 -11.02
C LYS A 44 -24.90 7.78 -9.72
N LEU A 45 -25.11 7.11 -8.58
CA LEU A 45 -25.30 7.71 -7.26
C LEU A 45 -24.07 7.62 -6.36
N HIS A 46 -22.93 7.09 -6.87
CA HIS A 46 -21.70 6.99 -6.09
C HIS A 46 -21.26 8.38 -5.59
N PRO A 47 -20.87 8.53 -4.33
CA PRO A 47 -20.53 9.84 -3.74
C PRO A 47 -19.40 10.56 -4.50
N ASP A 48 -18.47 9.81 -5.11
CA ASP A 48 -17.38 10.38 -5.92
C ASP A 48 -17.85 10.95 -7.27
N VAL A 49 -19.04 10.52 -7.76
CA VAL A 49 -19.57 10.93 -9.06
C VAL A 49 -20.73 11.92 -8.90
N ALA A 50 -21.61 11.68 -7.93
CA ALA A 50 -22.87 12.44 -7.77
C ALA A 50 -22.79 13.53 -6.68
N GLY A 51 -21.71 13.59 -5.91
CA GLY A 51 -21.52 14.53 -4.81
C GLY A 51 -22.33 14.19 -3.53
N PRO A 52 -22.07 14.92 -2.42
CA PRO A 52 -22.61 14.57 -1.10
C PRO A 52 -24.15 14.71 -0.98
N GLY A 53 -24.81 15.45 -1.88
CA GLY A 53 -26.26 15.67 -1.86
C GLY A 53 -27.09 14.43 -2.22
N LYS A 54 -26.49 13.34 -2.72
CA LYS A 54 -27.18 12.10 -3.12
C LYS A 54 -26.88 10.89 -2.23
N ALA A 55 -26.27 11.10 -1.09
CA ALA A 55 -25.93 10.04 -0.14
C ALA A 55 -27.16 9.27 0.38
N GLU A 56 -28.27 9.96 0.59
CA GLU A 56 -29.53 9.34 1.03
C GLU A 56 -30.16 8.44 -0.06
N GLU A 57 -30.12 8.89 -1.33
CA GLU A 57 -30.59 8.07 -2.45
C GLU A 57 -29.71 6.82 -2.64
N PHE A 58 -28.39 6.97 -2.49
CA PHE A 58 -27.44 5.85 -2.57
C PHE A 58 -27.67 4.83 -1.45
N LYS A 59 -27.97 5.32 -0.24
CA LYS A 59 -28.30 4.48 0.93
C LYS A 59 -29.57 3.67 0.69
N ALA A 60 -30.64 4.31 0.20
CA ALA A 60 -31.89 3.64 -0.11
C ALA A 60 -31.72 2.55 -1.20
N VAL A 61 -30.88 2.80 -2.21
CA VAL A 61 -30.57 1.81 -3.26
C VAL A 61 -29.81 0.61 -2.71
N ASN A 62 -28.88 0.83 -1.78
CA ASN A 62 -28.15 -0.26 -1.12
C ASN A 62 -29.07 -1.09 -0.22
N GLU A 63 -29.95 -0.46 0.54
CA GLU A 63 -30.97 -1.14 1.35
C GLU A 63 -31.90 -2.02 0.50
N ALA A 64 -32.44 -1.45 -0.57
CA ALA A 64 -33.31 -2.17 -1.49
C ALA A 64 -32.62 -3.38 -2.13
N TYR A 65 -31.33 -3.24 -2.50
CA TYR A 65 -30.56 -4.35 -3.05
C TYR A 65 -30.27 -5.42 -2.00
N ALA A 66 -29.95 -5.05 -0.76
CA ALA A 66 -29.70 -6.00 0.32
C ALA A 66 -30.92 -6.91 0.58
N VAL A 67 -32.13 -6.37 0.51
CA VAL A 67 -33.37 -7.13 0.71
C VAL A 67 -33.72 -8.00 -0.52
N LEU A 68 -33.54 -7.48 -1.74
CA LEU A 68 -34.01 -8.15 -2.97
C LEU A 68 -32.97 -9.05 -3.62
N SER A 69 -31.71 -8.98 -3.21
CA SER A 69 -30.62 -9.80 -3.80
C SER A 69 -30.60 -11.25 -3.32
N ASP A 70 -31.18 -11.54 -2.16
CA ASP A 70 -31.28 -12.87 -1.60
C ASP A 70 -32.74 -13.39 -1.75
N GLU A 71 -32.89 -14.62 -2.25
CA GLU A 71 -34.22 -15.18 -2.51
C GLU A 71 -35.08 -15.33 -1.27
N GLU A 72 -34.48 -15.62 -0.13
CA GLU A 72 -35.19 -15.86 1.12
C GLU A 72 -35.65 -14.52 1.74
N SER A 73 -34.78 -13.52 1.75
CA SER A 73 -35.10 -12.16 2.17
C SER A 73 -36.19 -11.53 1.29
N ARG A 74 -36.09 -11.75 -0.03
CA ARG A 74 -37.09 -11.30 -0.99
C ARG A 74 -38.47 -11.96 -0.72
N ARG A 75 -38.51 -13.27 -0.47
CA ARG A 75 -39.75 -13.99 -0.13
C ARG A 75 -40.38 -13.46 1.15
N MET A 76 -39.60 -13.20 2.20
CA MET A 76 -40.06 -12.61 3.44
C MET A 76 -40.62 -11.20 3.24
N TYR A 77 -39.90 -10.39 2.45
CA TYR A 77 -40.41 -9.07 2.08
C TYR A 77 -41.70 -9.11 1.26
N ASP A 78 -41.85 -10.05 0.33
CA ASP A 78 -43.04 -10.23 -0.50
C ASP A 78 -44.24 -10.73 0.32
N LEU A 79 -44.01 -11.47 1.42
CA LEU A 79 -45.06 -11.99 2.30
C LEU A 79 -45.55 -10.98 3.34
N GLY A 80 -44.71 -10.11 3.84
CA GLY A 80 -45.09 -9.23 4.98
C GLY A 80 -44.58 -7.79 4.91
N GLY A 81 -43.95 -7.38 3.81
CA GLY A 81 -43.37 -6.04 3.66
C GLY A 81 -42.19 -5.79 4.62
N ASP A 82 -41.86 -4.53 4.81
CA ASP A 82 -40.79 -4.10 5.74
C ASP A 82 -41.07 -4.52 7.20
N ASP A 83 -42.35 -4.66 7.57
CA ASP A 83 -42.75 -5.07 8.93
C ASP A 83 -42.39 -6.53 9.23
N ALA A 84 -42.33 -7.40 8.23
CA ALA A 84 -41.90 -8.79 8.38
C ALA A 84 -40.40 -8.93 8.57
N LEU A 85 -39.64 -7.99 8.01
CA LEU A 85 -38.17 -7.90 8.19
C LEU A 85 -37.82 -7.27 9.55
N HIS A 86 -38.73 -6.46 10.11
CA HIS A 86 -38.53 -5.70 11.36
C HIS A 86 -39.29 -6.25 12.55
N GLY A 87 -39.65 -7.55 12.56
CA GLY A 87 -40.44 -8.20 13.63
C GLY A 87 -40.00 -7.81 15.02
N SER A 88 -40.91 -7.03 15.66
CA SER A 88 -41.02 -6.72 17.08
C SER A 88 -39.73 -6.34 17.87
N GLY A 89 -39.46 -5.04 17.90
CA GLY A 89 -38.87 -4.44 19.12
C GLY A 89 -37.36 -4.18 19.13
N MET A 90 -36.78 -3.61 18.07
CA MET A 90 -35.41 -3.07 18.19
C MET A 90 -35.24 -1.66 17.61
N PRO A 91 -34.43 -0.77 18.26
CA PRO A 91 -34.25 0.61 17.87
C PRO A 91 -33.44 0.76 16.57
N SER A 92 -33.89 1.68 15.73
CA SER A 92 -33.25 2.06 14.45
C SER A 92 -31.81 2.54 14.63
N GLY A 93 -30.84 1.77 14.13
CA GLY A 93 -29.45 2.19 14.06
C GLY A 93 -28.67 1.37 13.05
N PHE A 94 -28.22 2.00 11.98
CA PHE A 94 -27.58 1.40 10.78
C PHE A 94 -26.27 0.62 11.02
N GLY A 95 -25.69 0.67 12.24
CA GLY A 95 -24.55 -0.14 12.65
C GLY A 95 -24.91 -1.52 13.18
N ALA A 96 -26.15 -1.72 13.62
CA ALA A 96 -26.60 -2.98 14.21
C ALA A 96 -27.02 -4.04 13.16
N PHE A 97 -27.29 -3.63 11.92
CA PHE A 97 -27.72 -4.56 10.87
C PHE A 97 -26.60 -5.45 10.35
N SER A 98 -25.37 -4.96 10.27
CA SER A 98 -24.22 -5.78 9.88
C SER A 98 -23.94 -6.84 10.95
N ASP A 99 -23.96 -6.47 12.21
CA ASP A 99 -23.64 -7.39 13.32
C ASP A 99 -24.80 -8.37 13.62
N ILE A 100 -26.06 -7.94 13.39
CA ILE A 100 -27.24 -8.80 13.56
C ILE A 100 -27.44 -9.70 12.34
N PHE A 101 -27.14 -9.23 11.12
CA PHE A 101 -27.14 -10.05 9.93
C PHE A 101 -26.01 -11.10 9.98
N GLU A 102 -24.80 -10.74 10.46
CA GLU A 102 -23.76 -11.72 10.76
C GLU A 102 -24.13 -12.65 11.92
N SER A 103 -24.92 -12.21 12.90
CA SER A 103 -25.36 -13.07 14.01
C SER A 103 -26.54 -13.98 13.66
N PHE A 104 -27.43 -13.56 12.76
CA PHE A 104 -28.65 -14.31 12.40
C PHE A 104 -28.55 -15.07 11.09
N PHE A 105 -27.78 -14.55 10.10
CA PHE A 105 -27.56 -15.15 8.78
C PHE A 105 -26.11 -15.52 8.48
N GLY A 106 -25.16 -14.93 9.17
CA GLY A 106 -23.85 -15.51 9.34
C GLY A 106 -24.06 -16.78 10.14
N GLY A 107 -24.40 -17.88 9.43
CA GLY A 107 -24.70 -19.15 10.04
C GLY A 107 -23.66 -19.39 11.11
N VAL A 108 -24.13 -19.61 12.33
CA VAL A 108 -23.28 -20.18 13.40
C VAL A 108 -22.44 -21.21 12.67
N ARG A 109 -21.15 -20.91 12.49
CA ARG A 109 -20.24 -21.90 11.89
C ARG A 109 -20.42 -23.14 12.72
N THR A 110 -21.32 -24.03 12.26
CA THR A 110 -21.66 -25.30 12.91
C THR A 110 -20.47 -26.23 12.66
N GLY A 111 -19.34 -25.87 13.27
CA GLY A 111 -18.14 -26.66 13.15
C GLY A 111 -17.05 -26.11 14.09
N PRO A 112 -16.06 -26.93 14.40
CA PRO A 112 -14.94 -26.53 15.24
C PRO A 112 -14.16 -25.40 14.56
N ALA A 113 -13.83 -24.37 15.32
CA ALA A 113 -13.00 -23.28 14.85
C ALA A 113 -11.58 -23.83 14.53
N PRO A 114 -10.99 -23.46 13.38
CA PRO A 114 -9.62 -23.84 13.08
C PRO A 114 -8.69 -23.34 14.19
N ARG A 115 -7.69 -24.14 14.59
CA ARG A 115 -6.71 -23.75 15.60
C ARG A 115 -5.80 -22.65 15.10
N GLY A 116 -5.33 -22.81 13.86
CA GLY A 116 -4.30 -21.98 13.29
C GLY A 116 -4.76 -20.53 13.08
N ARG A 117 -3.99 -19.57 13.62
CA ARG A 117 -4.09 -18.16 13.29
C ARG A 117 -2.94 -17.77 12.40
N ARG A 118 -3.22 -17.01 11.34
CA ARG A 118 -2.19 -16.49 10.42
C ARG A 118 -1.11 -15.73 11.21
N GLY A 119 0.15 -15.92 10.83
CA GLY A 119 1.28 -15.18 11.36
C GLY A 119 1.22 -13.70 11.01
N GLN A 120 1.95 -12.91 11.77
CA GLN A 120 2.03 -11.47 11.52
C GLN A 120 2.93 -11.21 10.32
N ASP A 121 2.63 -10.11 9.63
CA ASP A 121 3.52 -9.60 8.61
C ASP A 121 4.75 -8.97 9.27
N ALA A 122 5.91 -9.13 8.65
CA ALA A 122 7.17 -8.60 9.15
C ALA A 122 7.70 -7.50 8.24
N LEU A 123 8.43 -6.55 8.81
CA LEU A 123 9.10 -5.47 8.09
C LEU A 123 10.60 -5.52 8.37
N VAL A 124 11.41 -5.54 7.31
CA VAL A 124 12.88 -5.50 7.39
C VAL A 124 13.40 -4.43 6.44
N SER A 125 14.40 -3.67 6.86
CA SER A 125 15.06 -2.68 5.99
C SER A 125 16.23 -3.31 5.25
N LEU A 126 16.36 -2.98 3.95
CA LEU A 126 17.44 -3.40 3.07
C LEU A 126 18.20 -2.16 2.58
N ALA A 127 19.45 -2.02 2.99
CA ALA A 127 20.32 -0.97 2.49
C ALA A 127 20.89 -1.34 1.11
N LEU A 128 20.76 -0.44 0.14
CA LEU A 128 21.23 -0.59 -1.22
C LEU A 128 22.23 0.53 -1.56
N GLU A 129 23.23 0.19 -2.36
CA GLU A 129 24.08 1.19 -3.01
C GLU A 129 23.35 1.75 -4.24
N LEU A 130 23.74 2.94 -4.70
CA LEU A 130 23.12 3.55 -5.87
C LEU A 130 23.27 2.70 -7.14
N GLU A 131 24.38 1.98 -7.29
CA GLU A 131 24.61 1.04 -8.37
C GLU A 131 23.55 -0.08 -8.40
N ASP A 132 23.17 -0.62 -7.23
CA ASP A 132 22.12 -1.63 -7.12
C ASP A 132 20.75 -1.10 -7.64
N VAL A 133 20.52 0.18 -7.45
CA VAL A 133 19.30 0.86 -7.93
C VAL A 133 19.35 1.11 -9.44
N VAL A 134 20.51 1.39 -9.98
CA VAL A 134 20.72 1.63 -11.42
C VAL A 134 20.44 0.37 -12.24
N PHE A 135 20.98 -0.77 -11.83
CA PHE A 135 20.93 -2.02 -12.59
C PHE A 135 19.90 -3.02 -12.06
N GLY A 136 19.42 -2.84 -10.83
CA GLY A 136 18.77 -3.89 -10.07
C GLY A 136 19.78 -4.86 -9.47
N ALA A 137 19.40 -5.56 -8.43
CA ALA A 137 20.27 -6.47 -7.72
C ALA A 137 19.51 -7.63 -7.08
N GLU A 138 20.22 -8.73 -6.83
CA GLU A 138 19.77 -9.78 -5.93
C GLU A 138 20.56 -9.67 -4.62
N LYS A 139 19.86 -9.47 -3.51
CA LYS A 139 20.47 -9.33 -2.17
C LYS A 139 19.93 -10.39 -1.24
N GLU A 140 20.77 -10.96 -0.44
CA GLU A 140 20.38 -11.87 0.62
C GLU A 140 20.23 -11.10 1.93
N ILE A 141 19.07 -11.25 2.58
CA ILE A 141 18.81 -10.69 3.90
C ILE A 141 18.67 -11.80 4.92
N SER A 142 19.26 -11.61 6.08
CA SER A 142 19.16 -12.51 7.22
C SER A 142 18.30 -11.86 8.29
N HIS A 143 17.27 -12.56 8.73
CA HIS A 143 16.35 -12.06 9.76
C HIS A 143 15.88 -13.18 10.67
N THR A 144 15.58 -12.84 11.94
CA THR A 144 15.12 -13.78 12.95
C THR A 144 13.63 -13.57 13.22
N LEU A 145 12.82 -14.53 12.79
CA LEU A 145 11.37 -14.52 12.95
C LEU A 145 10.89 -15.87 13.52
N PRO A 146 9.66 -15.93 14.06
CA PRO A 146 8.97 -17.19 14.28
C PRO A 146 8.81 -17.95 12.97
N VAL A 147 9.35 -19.16 12.90
CA VAL A 147 9.23 -20.09 11.78
C VAL A 147 8.43 -21.32 12.22
N GLU A 148 7.90 -22.05 11.28
CA GLU A 148 7.25 -23.31 11.57
C GLU A 148 8.18 -24.25 12.34
N CYS A 149 7.68 -24.89 13.40
CA CYS A 149 8.47 -25.81 14.21
C CYS A 149 8.91 -27.01 13.37
N PRO A 150 10.22 -27.28 13.24
CA PRO A 150 10.73 -28.37 12.42
C PRO A 150 10.36 -29.77 12.94
N THR A 151 10.04 -29.88 14.23
CA THR A 151 9.69 -31.14 14.85
C THR A 151 8.24 -31.52 14.70
N CYS A 152 7.31 -30.57 14.81
CA CYS A 152 5.88 -30.88 14.75
C CYS A 152 5.17 -30.32 13.50
N HIS A 153 5.86 -29.58 12.68
CA HIS A 153 5.31 -28.98 11.44
C HIS A 153 3.95 -28.30 11.67
N GLY A 154 3.87 -27.46 12.71
CA GLY A 154 2.64 -26.73 13.04
C GLY A 154 1.53 -27.56 13.72
N SER A 155 1.65 -28.89 13.85
CA SER A 155 0.62 -29.71 14.51
C SER A 155 0.51 -29.46 16.01
N CYS A 156 1.52 -28.85 16.62
CA CYS A 156 1.62 -28.53 18.05
C CYS A 156 1.72 -29.79 18.97
N ALA A 157 1.58 -30.98 18.41
CA ALA A 157 1.64 -32.25 19.12
C ALA A 157 3.05 -32.86 19.08
N ALA A 158 3.41 -33.65 20.06
CA ALA A 158 4.67 -34.39 20.07
C ALA A 158 4.76 -35.38 18.88
N PRO A 159 5.96 -35.62 18.32
CA PRO A 159 6.13 -36.60 17.25
C PRO A 159 5.45 -37.93 17.53
N GLY A 160 4.71 -38.44 16.53
CA GLY A 160 3.96 -39.70 16.68
C GLY A 160 2.65 -39.57 17.44
N THR A 161 2.25 -38.35 17.84
CA THR A 161 0.94 -38.08 18.45
C THR A 161 0.14 -37.08 17.58
N GLU A 162 -1.18 -37.18 17.66
CA GLU A 162 -2.09 -36.28 16.95
C GLU A 162 -3.07 -35.59 17.90
N PRO A 163 -3.63 -34.43 17.57
CA PRO A 163 -4.72 -33.85 18.31
C PRO A 163 -5.93 -34.78 18.35
N VAL A 164 -6.42 -35.10 19.53
CA VAL A 164 -7.55 -36.01 19.73
C VAL A 164 -8.87 -35.24 19.82
N ALA A 165 -9.98 -35.87 19.42
CA ALA A 165 -11.31 -35.29 19.54
C ALA A 165 -11.61 -34.93 21.01
N CYS A 166 -12.12 -33.78 21.26
CA CYS A 166 -12.50 -33.31 22.60
C CYS A 166 -13.65 -34.16 23.16
N ARG A 167 -13.43 -34.78 24.28
CA ARG A 167 -14.42 -35.67 24.92
C ARG A 167 -15.66 -34.92 25.41
N GLU A 168 -15.53 -33.64 25.78
CA GLU A 168 -16.64 -32.85 26.32
C GLU A 168 -17.64 -32.40 25.23
N CYS A 169 -17.17 -32.04 24.04
CA CYS A 169 -18.05 -31.62 22.93
C CYS A 169 -18.13 -32.67 21.81
N GLY A 170 -17.47 -33.81 21.91
CA GLY A 170 -17.49 -34.84 20.87
C GLY A 170 -16.91 -34.37 19.52
N GLY A 171 -16.02 -33.38 19.53
CA GLY A 171 -15.42 -32.82 18.29
C GLY A 171 -16.16 -31.61 17.71
N THR A 172 -17.32 -31.21 18.24
CA THR A 172 -18.15 -30.12 17.67
C THR A 172 -17.62 -28.72 17.97
N GLY A 173 -16.73 -28.56 18.95
CA GLY A 173 -16.20 -27.26 19.39
C GLY A 173 -17.17 -26.46 20.28
N SER A 174 -18.40 -26.87 20.42
CA SER A 174 -19.43 -26.18 21.20
C SER A 174 -20.21 -27.13 22.09
N VAL A 175 -20.76 -26.60 23.17
CA VAL A 175 -21.63 -27.33 24.10
C VAL A 175 -22.96 -26.60 24.25
N GLN A 176 -24.05 -27.37 24.33
CA GLN A 176 -25.39 -26.82 24.59
C GLN A 176 -25.57 -26.64 26.08
N ARG A 177 -25.98 -25.45 26.48
CA ARG A 177 -26.39 -25.15 27.86
C ARG A 177 -27.87 -24.72 27.89
N VAL A 178 -28.62 -25.30 28.79
CA VAL A 178 -29.99 -24.88 29.03
C VAL A 178 -29.94 -23.73 30.03
N ALA A 179 -30.36 -22.54 29.61
CA ALA A 179 -30.52 -21.39 30.47
C ALA A 179 -32.03 -21.19 30.79
N ASN A 180 -32.38 -21.07 32.07
CA ASN A 180 -33.71 -20.73 32.48
C ASN A 180 -33.91 -19.22 32.37
N SER A 181 -34.80 -18.78 31.48
CA SER A 181 -35.24 -17.38 31.32
C SER A 181 -36.68 -17.22 31.86
N ILE A 182 -37.07 -15.99 32.14
CA ILE A 182 -38.45 -15.61 32.49
C ILE A 182 -39.46 -16.02 31.40
N LEU A 183 -39.01 -16.30 30.18
CA LEU A 183 -39.80 -16.75 29.03
C LEU A 183 -39.77 -18.26 28.82
N GLY A 184 -39.14 -19.04 29.73
CA GLY A 184 -38.97 -20.49 29.61
C GLY A 184 -37.53 -20.94 29.48
N GLN A 185 -37.33 -22.23 29.19
CA GLN A 185 -36.03 -22.82 28.99
C GLN A 185 -35.52 -22.49 27.58
N MET A 186 -34.37 -21.79 27.49
CA MET A 186 -33.67 -21.54 26.25
C MET A 186 -32.41 -22.41 26.16
N VAL A 187 -32.24 -23.09 25.04
CA VAL A 187 -31.01 -23.82 24.73
C VAL A 187 -30.03 -22.87 24.06
N THR A 188 -28.94 -22.55 24.74
CA THR A 188 -27.90 -21.68 24.21
C THR A 188 -26.69 -22.53 23.88
N GLN A 189 -26.10 -22.30 22.68
CA GLN A 189 -24.84 -22.93 22.28
C GLN A 189 -23.68 -22.05 22.70
N THR A 190 -22.76 -22.61 23.48
CA THR A 190 -21.57 -21.90 23.98
C THR A 190 -20.29 -22.60 23.52
N VAL A 191 -19.21 -21.85 23.37
CA VAL A 191 -17.89 -22.39 23.04
C VAL A 191 -17.50 -23.42 24.10
N CYS A 192 -17.03 -24.60 23.70
CA CYS A 192 -16.58 -25.64 24.62
C CYS A 192 -15.36 -25.16 25.42
N PRO A 193 -15.41 -25.13 26.77
CA PRO A 193 -14.31 -24.63 27.60
C PRO A 193 -13.07 -25.50 27.53
N ALA A 194 -13.22 -26.80 27.34
CA ALA A 194 -12.08 -27.74 27.31
C ALA A 194 -11.22 -27.60 26.06
N CYS A 195 -11.84 -27.42 24.86
CA CYS A 195 -11.10 -27.27 23.60
C CYS A 195 -11.09 -25.85 23.07
N ARG A 196 -11.72 -24.89 23.76
CA ARG A 196 -11.79 -23.47 23.35
C ARG A 196 -12.36 -23.27 21.95
N GLY A 197 -13.28 -24.14 21.55
CA GLY A 197 -13.93 -24.05 20.24
C GLY A 197 -13.27 -24.90 19.14
N HIS A 198 -12.12 -25.48 19.37
CA HIS A 198 -11.36 -26.21 18.34
C HIS A 198 -11.85 -27.63 18.05
N GLY A 199 -12.70 -28.17 18.89
CA GLY A 199 -13.19 -29.56 18.75
C GLY A 199 -12.16 -30.64 19.05
N THR A 200 -10.88 -30.30 19.13
CA THR A 200 -9.77 -31.21 19.44
C THR A 200 -8.95 -30.72 20.61
N VAL A 201 -8.20 -31.62 21.27
CA VAL A 201 -7.29 -31.31 22.38
C VAL A 201 -5.94 -31.92 22.09
N ILE A 202 -4.85 -31.19 22.33
CA ILE A 202 -3.48 -31.69 22.26
C ILE A 202 -3.14 -32.24 23.62
N VAL A 203 -3.05 -33.58 23.71
CA VAL A 203 -2.75 -34.28 24.99
C VAL A 203 -1.27 -34.18 25.32
N THR A 204 -0.41 -34.37 24.32
CA THR A 204 1.03 -34.31 24.46
C THR A 204 1.57 -33.18 23.57
N PRO A 205 1.86 -32.00 24.13
CA PRO A 205 2.40 -30.90 23.36
C PRO A 205 3.84 -31.19 22.89
N CYS A 206 4.20 -30.65 21.73
CA CYS A 206 5.57 -30.74 21.22
C CYS A 206 6.54 -30.04 22.19
N SER A 207 7.60 -30.74 22.57
CA SER A 207 8.58 -30.24 23.54
C SER A 207 9.42 -29.07 23.00
N GLU A 208 9.65 -29.00 21.68
CA GLU A 208 10.48 -27.95 21.08
C GLU A 208 9.75 -26.60 21.02
N CYS A 209 8.49 -26.59 20.62
CA CYS A 209 7.69 -25.35 20.51
C CYS A 209 6.71 -25.18 21.69
N ALA A 210 6.71 -26.04 22.69
CA ALA A 210 5.80 -26.03 23.84
C ALA A 210 4.30 -25.95 23.43
N GLY A 211 3.95 -26.48 22.25
CA GLY A 211 2.58 -26.48 21.73
C GLY A 211 2.20 -25.24 20.92
N GLU A 212 3.10 -24.27 20.67
CA GLU A 212 2.81 -23.11 19.83
C GLU A 212 2.82 -23.40 18.31
N GLY A 213 3.46 -24.50 17.88
CA GLY A 213 3.61 -24.89 16.48
C GLY A 213 4.68 -24.10 15.73
N ARG A 214 5.39 -23.18 16.40
CA ARG A 214 6.43 -22.31 15.82
C ARG A 214 7.59 -22.09 16.78
N VAL A 215 8.77 -21.81 16.24
CA VAL A 215 10.00 -21.51 16.99
C VAL A 215 10.70 -20.30 16.39
N ARG A 216 11.52 -19.59 17.15
CA ARG A 216 12.33 -18.51 16.61
C ARG A 216 13.57 -19.07 15.94
N ALA A 217 13.77 -18.73 14.65
CA ALA A 217 14.96 -19.09 13.92
C ALA A 217 15.37 -17.99 12.95
N THR A 218 16.65 -17.96 12.63
CA THR A 218 17.18 -17.07 11.60
C THR A 218 17.02 -17.73 10.23
N ARG A 219 16.46 -16.99 9.29
CA ARG A 219 16.30 -17.40 7.89
C ARG A 219 16.99 -16.41 6.97
N ASN A 220 17.59 -16.93 5.89
CA ASN A 220 18.11 -16.15 4.81
C ASN A 220 17.08 -16.16 3.69
N VAL A 221 16.78 -14.97 3.17
CA VAL A 221 15.83 -14.80 2.07
C VAL A 221 16.49 -13.96 0.98
N THR A 222 16.45 -14.44 -0.25
CA THR A 222 16.93 -13.69 -1.41
C THR A 222 15.84 -12.74 -1.88
N VAL A 223 16.19 -11.46 -1.97
CA VAL A 223 15.33 -10.37 -2.43
C VAL A 223 15.80 -9.91 -3.79
N ARG A 224 14.91 -9.99 -4.78
CA ARG A 224 15.14 -9.38 -6.10
C ARG A 224 14.70 -7.93 -6.07
N VAL A 225 15.64 -7.04 -6.21
CA VAL A 225 15.44 -5.60 -6.28
C VAL A 225 15.40 -5.20 -7.75
N PRO A 226 14.27 -4.72 -8.28
CA PRO A 226 14.23 -4.25 -9.66
C PRO A 226 14.99 -2.93 -9.81
N ALA A 227 15.52 -2.68 -11.01
CA ALA A 227 16.13 -1.39 -11.32
C ALA A 227 15.09 -0.26 -11.17
N GLY A 228 15.54 0.90 -10.71
CA GLY A 228 14.69 2.08 -10.56
C GLY A 228 13.92 2.17 -9.25
N VAL A 229 14.11 1.27 -8.31
CA VAL A 229 13.45 1.39 -6.99
C VAL A 229 13.79 2.73 -6.33
N GLU A 230 12.86 3.26 -5.55
CA GLU A 230 13.05 4.50 -4.81
C GLU A 230 13.27 4.22 -3.33
N ASP A 231 13.91 5.17 -2.63
CA ASP A 231 14.07 5.08 -1.18
C ASP A 231 12.68 5.01 -0.50
N GLY A 232 12.56 4.16 0.50
CA GLY A 232 11.31 3.91 1.21
C GLY A 232 10.31 2.99 0.50
N MET A 233 10.57 2.55 -0.73
CA MET A 233 9.73 1.53 -1.38
C MET A 233 9.76 0.21 -0.63
N ARG A 234 8.63 -0.53 -0.69
CA ARG A 234 8.47 -1.82 -0.03
C ARG A 234 8.25 -2.94 -1.03
N ILE A 235 9.11 -3.95 -0.95
CA ILE A 235 9.01 -5.18 -1.74
C ILE A 235 8.31 -6.22 -0.87
N ARG A 236 7.17 -6.76 -1.34
CA ARG A 236 6.43 -7.79 -0.62
C ARG A 236 6.88 -9.17 -1.05
N LEU A 237 7.28 -9.97 -0.09
CA LEU A 237 7.59 -11.39 -0.24
C LEU A 237 6.50 -12.20 0.44
N SER A 238 5.59 -12.76 -0.35
CA SER A 238 4.41 -13.47 0.15
C SER A 238 4.81 -14.73 0.90
N GLY A 239 4.22 -14.93 2.09
CA GLY A 239 4.45 -16.11 2.92
C GLY A 239 5.83 -16.20 3.58
N GLN A 240 6.63 -15.13 3.53
CA GLN A 240 7.95 -15.08 4.17
C GLN A 240 7.98 -14.31 5.52
N GLY A 241 6.80 -13.93 6.03
CA GLY A 241 6.62 -13.31 7.34
C GLY A 241 6.68 -14.34 8.48
N GLU A 242 6.13 -13.98 9.64
CA GLU A 242 6.08 -14.89 10.79
C GLU A 242 5.21 -16.11 10.50
N ALA A 243 5.63 -17.28 10.98
CA ALA A 243 4.78 -18.45 10.98
C ALA A 243 3.56 -18.24 11.89
N GLY A 244 2.43 -18.74 11.45
CA GLY A 244 1.20 -18.69 12.24
C GLY A 244 1.28 -19.51 13.51
N VAL A 245 0.45 -19.15 14.47
CA VAL A 245 0.31 -19.92 15.72
C VAL A 245 -0.56 -21.13 15.45
N GLU A 246 -0.24 -22.26 16.12
CA GLU A 246 -1.03 -23.50 16.07
C GLU A 246 -1.31 -24.01 14.64
N GLY A 247 -0.29 -23.95 13.75
CA GLY A 247 -0.40 -24.41 12.37
C GLY A 247 -1.12 -23.45 11.43
N GLY A 248 -1.30 -22.19 11.81
CA GLY A 248 -1.79 -21.15 10.93
C GLY A 248 -0.81 -20.83 9.81
N GLY A 249 -1.31 -20.33 8.68
CA GLY A 249 -0.47 -19.93 7.56
C GLY A 249 0.48 -18.77 7.92
N PRO A 250 1.61 -18.62 7.21
CA PRO A 250 2.55 -17.53 7.46
C PRO A 250 1.98 -16.16 7.06
N GLY A 251 2.53 -15.11 7.66
CA GLY A 251 2.38 -13.72 7.20
C GLY A 251 3.26 -13.44 5.98
N ASP A 252 3.33 -12.18 5.59
CA ASP A 252 4.18 -11.70 4.50
C ASP A 252 5.38 -10.94 5.06
N LEU A 253 6.49 -10.94 4.32
CA LEU A 253 7.65 -10.13 4.64
C LEU A 253 7.67 -8.90 3.72
N PHE A 254 7.70 -7.73 4.31
CA PHE A 254 7.91 -6.46 3.61
C PHE A 254 9.35 -6.03 3.77
N VAL A 255 10.04 -5.85 2.66
CA VAL A 255 11.43 -5.37 2.63
C VAL A 255 11.40 -3.90 2.22
N GLU A 256 11.70 -3.01 3.16
CA GLU A 256 11.77 -1.57 2.92
C GLU A 256 13.16 -1.22 2.40
N VAL A 257 13.21 -0.67 1.20
CA VAL A 257 14.45 -0.24 0.55
C VAL A 257 14.96 1.04 1.21
N ARG A 258 16.27 1.07 1.51
CA ARG A 258 17.01 2.25 1.97
C ARG A 258 18.20 2.46 1.04
N VAL A 259 18.13 3.49 0.20
CA VAL A 259 19.19 3.82 -0.74
C VAL A 259 20.21 4.70 -0.05
N LYS A 260 21.48 4.26 -0.05
CA LYS A 260 22.59 5.06 0.46
C LYS A 260 22.93 6.18 -0.50
N GLU A 261 23.31 7.32 0.06
CA GLU A 261 23.87 8.42 -0.73
C GLU A 261 25.19 8.01 -1.37
N ASP A 262 25.32 8.25 -2.66
CA ASP A 262 26.58 8.08 -3.38
C ASP A 262 27.42 9.36 -3.29
N ARG A 263 28.76 9.21 -3.35
CA ARG A 263 29.66 10.35 -3.19
C ARG A 263 29.84 11.18 -4.46
N VAL A 264 29.59 10.58 -5.61
CA VAL A 264 29.84 11.17 -6.93
C VAL A 264 28.52 11.47 -7.63
N PHE A 265 27.58 10.53 -7.55
CA PHE A 265 26.32 10.59 -8.29
C PHE A 265 25.15 10.91 -7.38
N GLN A 266 24.31 11.83 -7.84
CA GLN A 266 23.02 12.13 -7.24
C GLN A 266 21.91 11.67 -8.17
N ARG A 267 20.84 11.11 -7.62
CA ARG A 267 19.67 10.72 -8.40
C ARG A 267 18.70 11.87 -8.56
N ASP A 268 18.28 12.13 -9.80
CA ASP A 268 17.22 13.10 -10.15
C ASP A 268 16.14 12.39 -10.99
N GLY A 269 15.19 11.78 -10.30
CA GLY A 269 14.17 10.93 -10.93
C GLY A 269 14.77 9.66 -11.57
N ASP A 270 14.70 9.54 -12.90
CA ASP A 270 15.35 8.46 -13.66
C ASP A 270 16.78 8.84 -14.10
N ASP A 271 17.18 10.09 -13.95
CA ASP A 271 18.50 10.57 -14.35
C ASP A 271 19.49 10.50 -13.18
N LEU A 272 20.76 10.46 -13.51
CA LEU A 272 21.86 10.67 -12.60
C LEU A 272 22.50 12.04 -12.87
N VAL A 273 23.01 12.67 -11.83
CA VAL A 273 23.71 13.94 -11.91
C VAL A 273 25.08 13.76 -11.25
N CYS A 274 26.14 14.21 -11.90
CA CYS A 274 27.47 14.36 -11.31
C CYS A 274 28.08 15.70 -11.69
N GLU A 275 29.03 16.18 -10.87
CA GLU A 275 29.75 17.42 -11.14
C GLU A 275 31.21 17.09 -11.49
N ILE A 276 31.74 17.76 -12.50
CA ILE A 276 33.16 17.68 -12.86
C ILE A 276 33.81 19.06 -12.78
N GLU A 277 35.03 19.11 -12.26
CA GLU A 277 35.83 20.35 -12.22
C GLU A 277 36.69 20.46 -13.48
N VAL A 278 36.53 21.54 -14.20
CA VAL A 278 37.31 21.84 -15.42
C VAL A 278 38.09 23.14 -15.22
N PRO A 279 39.40 23.15 -15.45
CA PRO A 279 40.21 24.38 -15.39
C PRO A 279 39.66 25.44 -16.38
N MET A 280 39.67 26.72 -16.02
CA MET A 280 39.18 27.80 -16.88
C MET A 280 39.87 27.83 -18.27
N THR A 281 41.15 27.44 -18.35
CA THR A 281 41.89 27.39 -19.60
C THR A 281 41.38 26.25 -20.49
N ALA A 282 41.08 25.09 -19.92
CA ALA A 282 40.51 23.96 -20.65
C ALA A 282 39.06 24.25 -21.09
N SER A 283 38.26 24.92 -20.24
CA SER A 283 36.91 25.38 -20.61
C SER A 283 36.93 26.38 -21.77
N ALA A 284 37.90 27.31 -21.75
CA ALA A 284 38.03 28.32 -22.81
C ALA A 284 38.49 27.73 -24.15
N LEU A 285 39.42 26.75 -24.12
CA LEU A 285 40.06 26.15 -25.31
C LEU A 285 39.31 24.92 -25.82
N GLY A 286 38.48 24.32 -25.01
CA GLY A 286 37.89 23.01 -25.24
C GLY A 286 38.86 21.88 -24.83
N CYS A 287 38.29 20.77 -24.39
CA CYS A 287 39.07 19.59 -24.01
C CYS A 287 38.20 18.33 -24.04
N SER A 288 38.85 17.17 -24.09
CA SER A 288 38.22 15.88 -23.90
C SER A 288 38.62 15.32 -22.53
N LEU A 289 37.64 14.87 -21.75
CA LEU A 289 37.82 14.36 -20.39
C LEU A 289 37.21 12.98 -20.25
N ASP A 290 37.85 12.13 -19.47
CA ASP A 290 37.27 10.83 -19.10
C ASP A 290 36.51 10.93 -17.79
N VAL A 291 35.25 10.48 -17.78
CA VAL A 291 34.39 10.40 -16.62
C VAL A 291 34.14 8.93 -16.29
N GLU A 292 34.38 8.55 -15.05
CA GLU A 292 34.00 7.22 -14.55
C GLU A 292 32.52 7.20 -14.33
N THR A 293 31.82 6.18 -14.86
CA THR A 293 30.38 5.96 -14.70
C THR A 293 30.13 4.55 -14.21
N PHE A 294 28.91 4.22 -13.79
CA PHE A 294 28.57 2.84 -13.43
C PHE A 294 28.68 1.85 -14.61
N ASP A 295 28.65 2.37 -15.86
CA ASP A 295 28.86 1.58 -17.08
C ASP A 295 30.32 1.60 -17.56
N GLY A 296 31.26 2.00 -16.70
CA GLY A 296 32.67 2.15 -17.00
C GLY A 296 33.03 3.57 -17.47
N ARG A 297 34.26 3.72 -17.95
CA ARG A 297 34.81 5.01 -18.36
C ARG A 297 34.20 5.50 -19.67
N ARG A 298 33.80 6.78 -19.70
CA ARG A 298 33.28 7.48 -20.87
C ARG A 298 34.02 8.77 -21.13
N THR A 299 34.44 8.99 -22.36
CA THR A 299 35.06 10.24 -22.77
C THR A 299 33.94 11.22 -23.13
N ILE A 300 34.06 12.44 -22.61
CA ILE A 300 33.18 13.58 -22.93
C ILE A 300 34.00 14.71 -23.51
N ASP A 301 33.39 15.44 -24.44
CA ASP A 301 34.02 16.61 -25.06
C ASP A 301 33.40 17.88 -24.45
N VAL A 302 34.25 18.74 -23.92
CA VAL A 302 33.89 20.07 -23.44
C VAL A 302 34.20 21.05 -24.57
N GLU A 303 33.15 21.67 -25.12
CA GLU A 303 33.30 22.61 -26.22
C GLU A 303 34.04 23.88 -25.81
N PRO A 304 34.81 24.51 -26.74
CA PRO A 304 35.47 25.78 -26.43
C PRO A 304 34.46 26.85 -25.99
N GLY A 305 34.78 27.54 -24.89
CA GLY A 305 33.92 28.58 -24.34
C GLY A 305 32.76 28.06 -23.48
N THR A 306 32.83 26.82 -23.00
CA THR A 306 31.83 26.25 -22.09
C THR A 306 31.79 27.02 -20.75
N ASP A 307 30.60 27.49 -20.36
CA ASP A 307 30.38 28.18 -19.10
C ASP A 307 30.20 27.22 -17.90
N SER A 308 30.51 27.73 -16.70
CA SER A 308 30.25 27.00 -15.46
C SER A 308 28.75 26.78 -15.28
N GLY A 309 28.35 25.54 -14.98
CA GLY A 309 26.95 25.12 -14.89
C GLY A 309 26.38 24.56 -16.19
N HIS A 310 27.21 24.47 -17.27
CA HIS A 310 26.82 23.77 -18.48
C HIS A 310 26.58 22.27 -18.20
N VAL A 311 25.55 21.67 -18.81
CA VAL A 311 25.19 20.28 -18.59
C VAL A 311 25.38 19.47 -19.85
N ILE A 312 26.25 18.48 -19.77
CA ILE A 312 26.50 17.49 -20.83
C ILE A 312 25.65 16.24 -20.52
N SER A 313 24.75 15.82 -21.43
CA SER A 313 23.89 14.68 -21.21
C SER A 313 24.40 13.44 -21.94
N LEU A 314 24.72 12.40 -21.17
CA LEU A 314 25.08 11.08 -21.66
C LEU A 314 23.88 10.16 -21.66
N LYS A 315 23.38 9.84 -22.84
CA LYS A 315 22.14 9.09 -23.05
C LYS A 315 22.20 7.67 -22.51
N GLY A 316 21.15 7.27 -21.75
CA GLY A 316 20.94 5.90 -21.29
C GLY A 316 21.92 5.46 -20.18
N LEU A 317 22.64 6.37 -19.55
CA LEU A 317 23.56 6.09 -18.44
C LEU A 317 22.99 6.48 -17.06
N GLY A 318 21.70 6.80 -17.00
CA GLY A 318 20.96 7.07 -15.77
C GLY A 318 20.45 5.80 -15.09
N VAL A 319 19.46 5.94 -14.22
CA VAL A 319 18.80 4.88 -13.46
C VAL A 319 17.87 4.08 -14.36
N GLY A 320 17.77 2.78 -14.13
CA GLY A 320 16.77 1.93 -14.78
C GLY A 320 15.35 2.41 -14.47
N ARG A 321 14.46 2.35 -15.44
CA ARG A 321 13.06 2.77 -15.24
C ARG A 321 12.25 1.65 -14.62
N LEU A 322 11.64 1.92 -13.48
CA LEU A 322 10.80 0.93 -12.80
C LEU A 322 9.62 0.53 -13.68
N ASN A 323 9.46 -0.78 -13.94
CA ASN A 323 8.37 -1.36 -14.76
C ASN A 323 8.30 -0.85 -16.21
N ARG A 324 9.37 -0.24 -16.74
CA ARG A 324 9.45 0.23 -18.13
C ARG A 324 10.83 -0.12 -18.72
N PRO A 325 10.91 -0.36 -20.02
CA PRO A 325 12.21 -0.56 -20.65
C PRO A 325 13.01 0.75 -20.72
N GLY A 326 14.35 0.61 -20.66
CA GLY A 326 15.27 1.72 -20.80
C GLY A 326 15.74 2.30 -19.48
N ARG A 327 16.65 3.25 -19.59
CA ARG A 327 17.28 3.98 -18.48
C ARG A 327 17.15 5.48 -18.75
N GLY A 328 17.28 6.28 -17.70
CA GLY A 328 17.46 7.73 -17.81
C GLY A 328 18.84 8.10 -18.34
N ASP A 329 19.20 9.35 -18.29
CA ASP A 329 20.45 9.90 -18.77
C ASP A 329 21.39 10.25 -17.59
N LEU A 330 22.70 10.29 -17.82
CA LEU A 330 23.65 10.89 -16.89
C LEU A 330 23.91 12.33 -17.30
N LYS A 331 23.61 13.26 -16.41
CA LYS A 331 23.84 14.70 -16.55
C LYS A 331 25.14 15.07 -15.87
N VAL A 332 26.14 15.42 -16.65
CA VAL A 332 27.44 15.87 -16.16
C VAL A 332 27.45 17.39 -16.13
N VAL A 333 27.53 17.96 -14.95
CA VAL A 333 27.57 19.41 -14.73
C VAL A 333 29.02 19.86 -14.73
N VAL A 334 29.38 20.79 -15.63
CA VAL A 334 30.69 21.36 -15.72
C VAL A 334 30.84 22.50 -14.71
N GLU A 335 31.75 22.38 -13.75
CA GLU A 335 32.15 23.45 -12.87
C GLU A 335 33.50 24.01 -13.26
N VAL A 336 33.53 25.26 -13.75
CA VAL A 336 34.76 25.89 -14.19
C VAL A 336 35.53 26.44 -13.01
N LYS A 337 36.73 25.90 -12.78
CA LYS A 337 37.62 26.36 -11.68
C LYS A 337 38.60 27.41 -12.13
N THR A 338 38.51 28.57 -11.47
CA THR A 338 39.51 29.65 -11.61
C THR A 338 40.68 29.38 -10.67
N PRO A 339 41.95 29.51 -11.13
CA PRO A 339 43.11 29.29 -10.28
C PRO A 339 43.13 30.31 -9.12
N SER A 340 43.19 29.84 -7.88
CA SER A 340 43.22 30.68 -6.67
C SER A 340 44.62 31.20 -6.37
N LYS A 341 45.66 30.53 -6.85
CA LYS A 341 47.08 30.89 -6.72
C LYS A 341 47.71 30.98 -8.10
N VAL A 342 48.30 32.11 -8.42
CA VAL A 342 48.99 32.36 -9.67
C VAL A 342 50.36 32.92 -9.35
N ASP A 343 51.42 32.38 -10.02
CA ASP A 343 52.77 32.93 -9.96
C ASP A 343 52.90 34.17 -10.85
N ASP A 344 54.06 34.82 -10.82
CA ASP A 344 54.28 36.04 -11.57
C ASP A 344 54.21 35.87 -13.08
N ALA A 345 54.68 34.71 -13.60
CA ALA A 345 54.62 34.40 -15.02
C ALA A 345 53.16 34.19 -15.46
N GLN A 346 52.40 33.41 -14.71
CA GLN A 346 50.93 33.18 -14.95
C GLN A 346 50.16 34.49 -14.87
N ARG A 347 50.49 35.35 -13.90
CA ARG A 347 49.88 36.69 -13.73
C ARG A 347 50.13 37.54 -14.98
N ALA A 348 51.38 37.58 -15.48
CA ALA A 348 51.69 38.33 -16.67
C ALA A 348 50.92 37.86 -17.91
N LEU A 349 50.77 36.54 -18.09
CA LEU A 349 49.99 35.96 -19.19
C LEU A 349 48.50 36.29 -19.07
N LEU A 350 47.93 36.21 -17.87
CA LEU A 350 46.53 36.60 -17.63
C LEU A 350 46.28 38.07 -17.86
N GLN A 351 47.22 38.97 -17.49
CA GLN A 351 47.15 40.38 -17.78
C GLN A 351 47.19 40.68 -19.29
N GLN A 352 48.06 39.95 -20.00
CA GLN A 352 48.12 40.07 -21.46
C GLN A 352 46.80 39.61 -22.12
N LEU A 353 46.22 38.51 -21.64
CA LEU A 353 44.94 38.03 -22.12
C LEU A 353 43.80 39.07 -21.85
N ALA A 354 43.77 39.62 -20.63
CA ALA A 354 42.79 40.65 -20.27
C ALA A 354 42.89 41.89 -21.19
N LYS A 355 44.14 42.29 -21.50
CA LYS A 355 44.40 43.40 -22.43
C LYS A 355 43.93 43.10 -23.85
N LEU A 356 44.21 41.91 -24.37
CA LEU A 356 43.75 41.50 -25.70
C LEU A 356 42.21 41.43 -25.80
N ARG A 357 41.55 41.12 -24.71
CA ARG A 357 40.07 41.04 -24.63
C ARG A 357 39.40 42.38 -24.25
N GLY A 358 40.20 43.43 -23.93
CA GLY A 358 39.68 44.70 -23.47
C GLY A 358 39.01 44.65 -22.10
N GLU A 359 39.43 43.73 -21.24
CA GLU A 359 38.88 43.45 -19.92
C GLU A 359 39.73 44.02 -18.80
N GLU A 360 40.66 44.95 -19.09
CA GLU A 360 41.59 45.59 -18.11
C GLU A 360 40.84 46.35 -17.01
N LEU A 361 39.67 46.91 -17.31
CA LEU A 361 38.77 47.61 -16.38
C LEU A 361 37.38 46.95 -16.45
N PRO A 362 37.21 45.83 -15.75
CA PRO A 362 35.92 45.13 -15.81
C PRO A 362 34.80 45.98 -15.15
N ALA A 363 33.77 46.32 -15.94
CA ALA A 363 32.55 46.89 -15.39
C ALA A 363 31.60 45.75 -14.95
N ALA A 364 31.16 45.80 -13.68
CA ALA A 364 30.18 44.86 -13.23
C ALA A 364 28.88 45.02 -14.03
N ARG A 365 28.47 43.99 -14.78
CA ARG A 365 27.14 43.95 -15.39
C ARG A 365 26.17 43.19 -14.47
N VAL A 366 25.15 43.90 -14.01
CA VAL A 366 24.03 43.22 -13.34
C VAL A 366 23.21 42.48 -14.39
N VAL A 367 23.25 41.18 -14.40
CA VAL A 367 22.47 40.35 -15.31
C VAL A 367 21.10 40.10 -14.67
N GLN A 368 20.03 40.45 -15.39
CA GLN A 368 18.67 40.06 -14.99
C GLN A 368 18.50 38.57 -15.24
N HIS A 369 18.46 37.77 -14.18
CA HIS A 369 18.20 36.34 -14.30
C HIS A 369 16.72 36.09 -14.51
N SER A 370 16.38 35.24 -15.48
CA SER A 370 15.04 34.67 -15.59
C SER A 370 14.73 33.86 -14.32
N SER A 371 13.45 33.81 -13.95
CA SER A 371 12.92 33.21 -12.71
C SER A 371 13.41 31.78 -12.38
N SER A 372 13.96 31.07 -13.38
CA SER A 372 14.52 29.71 -13.25
C SER A 372 15.82 29.64 -12.41
N PHE A 373 16.64 30.70 -12.38
CA PHE A 373 17.90 30.67 -11.63
C PHE A 373 17.69 30.80 -10.12
N PHE A 374 16.76 31.65 -9.71
CA PHE A 374 16.43 31.83 -8.30
C PHE A 374 15.74 30.62 -7.66
N SER A 375 15.04 29.79 -8.45
CA SER A 375 14.46 28.56 -7.94
C SER A 375 15.56 27.52 -7.63
N LYS A 376 16.56 27.38 -8.50
CA LYS A 376 17.71 26.47 -8.30
C LYS A 376 18.63 26.92 -7.16
N LEU A 377 18.82 28.23 -6.98
CA LEU A 377 19.62 28.78 -5.87
C LEU A 377 18.91 28.57 -4.53
N ARG A 378 17.58 28.65 -4.49
CA ARG A 378 16.76 28.45 -3.30
C ARG A 378 16.69 26.99 -2.88
N GLU A 379 16.75 26.06 -3.83
CA GLU A 379 16.87 24.63 -3.59
C GLU A 379 18.27 24.27 -3.01
N ARG A 380 19.34 24.87 -3.55
CA ARG A 380 20.72 24.68 -3.04
C ARG A 380 20.96 25.22 -1.62
N ILE A 381 20.19 26.22 -1.18
CA ILE A 381 20.28 26.81 0.19
C ILE A 381 19.41 26.02 1.18
N ARG A 382 18.50 25.17 0.71
CA ARG A 382 17.56 24.41 1.54
C ARG A 382 17.99 22.94 1.79
N SER A 383 18.99 22.45 1.08
CA SER A 383 19.70 21.20 1.32
C SER A 383 20.96 21.45 2.15
#